data_b2d2ddbd37b6d276af712b5c6713aea4
#
_entry.id   b2d2ddbd37b6d276af712b5c6713aea4
#
_cell.length_a   1.000
_cell.length_b   1.000
_cell.length_c   1.000
_cell.angle_alpha   90.00
_cell.angle_beta   90.00
_cell.angle_gamma   90.00
#
_symmetry.space_group_name_H-M   'P 1'
#
loop_
_entity.id
_entity.type
_entity.pdbx_description
1 polymer ?
#
loop_
_entity_poly.entity_id
_entity_poly.type
_entity_poly.pdbx_seq_one_letter_code
_entity_poly.pdbx_strand_id
1 'polypeptide(L)'
;GNPDNMQLGNTLTDDRFAGFNFDYCISNPPFGIDWKSDYDTVKKEHDRGEAGRFVPGLPKRSDGQLLFMLNGLSKLKETGRMAIIHNGSSLFSGAAGSGESEIRRYVLENDWLEYIIQLPNDVFYNTGITTYIWVFDKDKETHRKGKVQLIDASNMYESRRKNIGSKRVDITEECRNVLVQAYGEFQNKEYRLGERMAESKVFDNLDFGFNKVTIEGPLKDEEGNLVLKNKKVQPDTSLRDTEDIPLTEDIDTYFEREIKPFNPGAW
;
A
#
# COMPACT_ATOMS: atom_id res chain seq x y z
N GLY A 1 18.58 3.59 26.39
CA GLY A 1 18.92 4.49 25.28
C GLY A 1 19.38 5.84 25.79
N ASN A 2 20.07 6.64 24.97
CA ASN A 2 20.47 8.00 25.36
C ASN A 2 19.24 8.93 25.29
N PRO A 3 18.85 9.62 26.39
CA PRO A 3 17.74 10.57 26.43
C PRO A 3 17.88 11.73 25.41
N ASP A 4 19.11 12.14 25.10
CA ASP A 4 19.41 13.22 24.14
C ASP A 4 18.93 12.89 22.71
N ASN A 5 18.71 11.61 22.43
CA ASN A 5 18.17 11.13 21.14
C ASN A 5 16.63 11.09 21.11
N MET A 6 15.96 11.51 22.20
CA MET A 6 14.50 11.63 22.22
C MET A 6 14.10 13.07 21.97
N GLN A 7 13.35 13.29 20.90
CA GLN A 7 12.93 14.63 20.47
C GLN A 7 11.40 14.73 20.47
N LEU A 8 10.89 15.82 21.06
CA LEU A 8 9.48 16.16 21.02
C LEU A 8 9.21 17.07 19.81
N GLY A 9 8.18 16.76 19.05
CA GLY A 9 7.77 17.58 17.91
C GLY A 9 6.73 16.88 17.04
N ASN A 10 6.19 17.60 16.07
CA ASN A 10 5.32 17.03 15.05
C ASN A 10 6.19 16.48 13.92
N THR A 11 6.26 15.16 13.79
CA THR A 11 7.07 14.47 12.77
C THR A 11 6.82 14.97 11.35
N LEU A 12 5.61 15.41 11.02
CA LEU A 12 5.25 15.83 9.67
C LEU A 12 5.73 17.26 9.34
N THR A 13 5.76 18.15 10.33
CA THR A 13 6.04 19.58 10.14
C THR A 13 7.33 20.06 10.78
N ASP A 14 7.87 19.31 11.74
CA ASP A 14 9.07 19.65 12.51
C ASP A 14 10.00 18.44 12.62
N ASP A 15 10.73 18.17 11.53
CA ASP A 15 11.66 17.03 11.46
C ASP A 15 12.90 17.28 12.33
N ARG A 16 12.90 16.71 13.53
CA ARG A 16 14.01 16.81 14.49
C ARG A 16 15.21 15.94 14.13
N PHE A 17 15.06 15.05 13.16
CA PHE A 17 16.11 14.14 12.70
C PHE A 17 16.47 14.36 11.22
N ALA A 18 16.38 15.60 10.76
CA ALA A 18 16.81 15.95 9.40
C ALA A 18 18.28 15.58 9.17
N GLY A 19 18.56 14.87 8.09
CA GLY A 19 19.91 14.41 7.73
C GLY A 19 20.42 13.18 8.49
N PHE A 20 19.61 12.60 9.40
CA PHE A 20 19.95 11.31 10.02
C PHE A 20 19.53 10.15 9.11
N ASN A 21 20.39 9.12 9.05
CA ASN A 21 20.12 7.86 8.38
C ASN A 21 20.24 6.71 9.37
N PHE A 22 19.18 5.93 9.49
CA PHE A 22 19.08 4.83 10.45
C PHE A 22 19.17 3.48 9.76
N ASP A 23 19.71 2.48 10.47
CA ASP A 23 19.72 1.08 10.04
C ASP A 23 18.31 0.47 10.18
N TYR A 24 17.58 0.86 11.24
CA TYR A 24 16.24 0.35 11.53
C TYR A 24 15.29 1.47 11.92
N CYS A 25 14.05 1.36 11.40
CA CYS A 25 12.93 2.21 11.80
C CYS A 25 11.77 1.32 12.23
N ILE A 26 11.24 1.52 13.43
CA ILE A 26 10.02 0.85 13.91
C ILE A 26 9.01 1.92 14.30
N SER A 27 7.80 1.84 13.75
CA SER A 27 6.78 2.86 13.96
C SER A 27 5.38 2.25 14.16
N ASN A 28 4.64 2.82 15.09
CA ASN A 28 3.20 2.58 15.25
C ASN A 28 2.51 3.95 15.33
N PRO A 29 2.32 4.60 14.18
CA PRO A 29 1.71 5.92 14.12
C PRO A 29 0.21 5.84 14.45
N PRO A 30 -0.43 6.96 14.83
CA PRO A 30 -1.86 6.98 15.00
C PRO A 30 -2.59 6.70 13.70
N PHE A 31 -3.63 5.83 13.75
CA PHE A 31 -4.42 5.45 12.58
C PHE A 31 -5.47 6.52 12.25
N GLY A 32 -5.68 6.79 10.95
CA GLY A 32 -6.71 7.70 10.47
C GLY A 32 -6.57 9.14 10.96
N ILE A 33 -5.36 9.60 11.23
CA ILE A 33 -5.13 10.96 11.70
C ILE A 33 -5.39 11.97 10.57
N ASP A 34 -6.21 12.98 10.90
CA ASP A 34 -6.41 14.16 10.05
C ASP A 34 -5.15 15.05 10.13
N TRP A 35 -4.60 15.39 8.99
CA TRP A 35 -3.40 16.23 8.87
C TRP A 35 -3.66 17.55 8.13
N LYS A 36 -4.95 18.00 8.10
CA LYS A 36 -5.33 19.26 7.42
C LYS A 36 -4.57 20.47 7.96
N SER A 37 -4.32 20.53 9.25
CA SER A 37 -3.54 21.60 9.88
C SER A 37 -2.09 21.64 9.40
N ASP A 38 -1.54 20.50 9.00
CA ASP A 38 -0.15 20.34 8.59
C ASP A 38 0.04 20.46 7.07
N TYR A 39 -1.08 20.53 6.33
CA TYR A 39 -1.11 20.42 4.87
C TYR A 39 -0.18 21.37 4.15
N ASP A 40 -0.18 22.66 4.51
CA ASP A 40 0.61 23.67 3.80
C ASP A 40 2.12 23.42 3.96
N THR A 41 2.54 22.93 5.14
CA THR A 41 3.96 22.61 5.42
C THR A 41 4.36 21.33 4.68
N VAL A 42 3.55 20.29 4.76
CA VAL A 42 3.78 19.01 4.07
C VAL A 42 3.78 19.20 2.55
N LYS A 43 2.82 20.00 2.03
CA LYS A 43 2.76 20.32 0.60
C LYS A 43 3.98 21.09 0.11
N LYS A 44 4.46 22.09 0.87
CA LYS A 44 5.70 22.81 0.52
C LYS A 44 6.91 21.87 0.45
N GLU A 45 6.94 20.85 1.30
CA GLU A 45 8.01 19.85 1.27
C GLU A 45 7.85 18.91 0.07
N HIS A 46 6.63 18.45 -0.24
CA HIS A 46 6.32 17.70 -1.44
C HIS A 46 6.73 18.43 -2.71
N ASP A 47 6.39 19.72 -2.82
CA ASP A 47 6.69 20.56 -3.99
C ASP A 47 8.21 20.82 -4.21
N ARG A 48 9.06 20.48 -3.25
CA ARG A 48 10.53 20.53 -3.40
C ARG A 48 11.10 19.41 -4.28
N GLY A 49 10.27 18.46 -4.69
CA GLY A 49 10.70 17.29 -5.45
C GLY A 49 11.68 16.42 -4.63
N GLU A 50 12.68 15.86 -5.26
CA GLU A 50 13.59 14.85 -4.66
C GLU A 50 14.24 15.25 -3.33
N ALA A 51 14.25 16.53 -2.99
CA ALA A 51 14.74 17.02 -1.70
C ALA A 51 13.72 16.89 -0.56
N GLY A 52 12.47 16.46 -0.84
CA GLY A 52 11.39 16.33 0.13
C GLY A 52 11.08 14.87 0.48
N ARG A 53 10.63 14.63 1.72
CA ARG A 53 10.23 13.28 2.18
C ARG A 53 8.95 12.78 1.49
N PHE A 54 8.09 13.67 1.02
CA PHE A 54 6.73 13.37 0.57
C PHE A 54 6.57 13.41 -0.96
N VAL A 55 7.68 13.29 -1.69
CA VAL A 55 7.73 13.35 -3.16
C VAL A 55 6.74 12.40 -3.85
N PRO A 56 6.61 11.14 -3.43
CA PRO A 56 5.78 10.18 -4.18
C PRO A 56 4.32 10.58 -4.25
N GLY A 57 3.79 11.28 -3.24
CA GLY A 57 2.39 11.69 -3.24
C GLY A 57 1.89 12.20 -1.90
N LEU A 58 0.73 12.84 -1.93
CA LEU A 58 0.02 13.30 -0.74
C LEU A 58 -1.30 12.53 -0.59
N PRO A 59 -1.48 11.77 0.50
CA PRO A 59 -2.71 11.04 0.74
C PRO A 59 -3.86 11.99 1.11
N LYS A 60 -5.08 11.46 1.22
CA LYS A 60 -6.24 12.21 1.70
C LYS A 60 -5.93 12.92 3.02
N ARG A 61 -6.39 14.17 3.15
CA ARG A 61 -6.15 14.97 4.35
C ARG A 61 -6.73 14.37 5.63
N SER A 62 -7.68 13.45 5.52
CA SER A 62 -8.30 12.72 6.63
C SER A 62 -7.53 11.48 7.08
N ASP A 63 -6.47 11.07 6.36
CA ASP A 63 -5.67 9.89 6.69
C ASP A 63 -4.20 10.09 6.33
N GLY A 64 -3.40 10.46 7.33
CA GLY A 64 -1.96 10.76 7.19
C GLY A 64 -1.03 9.57 7.38
N GLN A 65 -1.52 8.34 7.55
CA GLN A 65 -0.66 7.22 7.93
C GLN A 65 0.46 6.94 6.92
N LEU A 66 0.21 7.12 5.60
CA LEU A 66 1.24 6.96 4.57
C LEU A 66 2.34 8.04 4.62
N LEU A 67 2.07 9.21 5.18
CA LEU A 67 3.10 10.24 5.40
C LEU A 67 4.12 9.79 6.46
N PHE A 68 3.68 9.09 7.51
CA PHE A 68 4.60 8.51 8.50
C PHE A 68 5.47 7.41 7.89
N MET A 69 4.92 6.62 6.97
CA MET A 69 5.69 5.64 6.21
C MET A 69 6.77 6.31 5.36
N LEU A 70 6.41 7.32 4.57
CA LEU A 70 7.37 8.09 3.75
C LEU A 70 8.45 8.75 4.61
N ASN A 71 8.07 9.32 5.75
CA ASN A 71 9.04 9.88 6.70
C ASN A 71 10.04 8.82 7.19
N GLY A 72 9.58 7.63 7.58
CA GLY A 72 10.45 6.54 8.01
C GLY A 72 11.38 6.07 6.90
N LEU A 73 10.85 5.84 5.69
CA LEU A 73 11.62 5.42 4.53
C LEU A 73 12.70 6.44 4.12
N SER A 74 12.39 7.75 4.21
CA SER A 74 13.34 8.82 3.88
C SER A 74 14.55 8.85 4.82
N LYS A 75 14.44 8.24 5.99
CA LYS A 75 15.48 8.21 7.04
C LYS A 75 16.22 6.89 7.10
N LEU A 76 15.95 5.96 6.23
CA LEU A 76 16.70 4.71 6.16
C LEU A 76 17.98 4.88 5.36
N LYS A 77 19.05 4.21 5.81
CA LYS A 77 20.23 3.93 4.99
C LYS A 77 19.85 3.08 3.77
N GLU A 78 20.76 2.99 2.79
CA GLU A 78 20.58 2.14 1.60
C GLU A 78 20.38 0.65 1.93
N THR A 79 20.88 0.19 3.08
CA THR A 79 20.69 -1.17 3.61
C THR A 79 19.71 -1.20 4.78
N GLY A 80 18.93 -0.13 4.97
CA GLY A 80 18.07 0.03 6.14
C GLY A 80 16.75 -0.71 5.99
N ARG A 81 16.19 -1.11 7.15
CA ARG A 81 14.89 -1.79 7.25
C ARG A 81 13.88 -1.01 8.07
N MET A 82 12.63 -1.11 7.72
CA MET A 82 11.53 -0.46 8.45
C MET A 82 10.38 -1.44 8.69
N ALA A 83 9.80 -1.37 9.89
CA ALA A 83 8.50 -1.98 10.18
C ALA A 83 7.53 -0.90 10.67
N ILE A 84 6.35 -0.84 10.07
CA ILE A 84 5.30 0.11 10.44
C ILE A 84 3.94 -0.56 10.49
N ILE A 85 3.12 -0.15 11.46
CA ILE A 85 1.76 -0.65 11.60
C ILE A 85 0.80 0.31 10.90
N HIS A 86 -0.04 -0.23 10.04
CA HIS A 86 -1.11 0.48 9.34
C HIS A 86 -2.46 -0.20 9.55
N ASN A 87 -3.55 0.55 9.36
CA ASN A 87 -4.88 -0.03 9.16
C ASN A 87 -5.08 -0.43 7.68
N GLY A 88 -6.23 -1.05 7.37
CA GLY A 88 -6.51 -1.55 6.01
C GLY A 88 -6.57 -0.47 4.92
N SER A 89 -6.88 0.79 5.26
CA SER A 89 -7.01 1.85 4.24
C SER A 89 -5.74 2.07 3.43
N SER A 90 -4.56 1.85 4.02
CA SER A 90 -3.28 1.96 3.31
C SER A 90 -3.11 0.96 2.16
N LEU A 91 -3.83 -0.17 2.19
CA LEU A 91 -3.78 -1.20 1.15
C LEU A 91 -4.56 -0.82 -0.12
N PHE A 92 -5.75 -0.23 0.04
CA PHE A 92 -6.71 -0.08 -1.06
C PHE A 92 -7.23 1.34 -1.29
N SER A 93 -7.03 2.30 -0.36
CA SER A 93 -7.53 3.67 -0.54
C SER A 93 -6.84 4.38 -1.70
N GLY A 94 -7.61 5.26 -2.34
CA GLY A 94 -7.15 6.07 -3.46
C GLY A 94 -7.27 5.38 -4.81
N ALA A 95 -7.88 6.10 -5.78
CA ALA A 95 -7.93 5.65 -7.17
C ALA A 95 -6.55 5.76 -7.84
N ALA A 96 -6.40 5.16 -9.01
CA ALA A 96 -5.20 5.29 -9.83
C ALA A 96 -4.80 6.77 -10.01
N GLY A 97 -3.52 7.07 -9.82
CA GLY A 97 -2.99 8.43 -9.88
C GLY A 97 -3.28 9.31 -8.65
N SER A 98 -3.98 8.79 -7.63
CA SER A 98 -4.09 9.50 -6.34
C SER A 98 -2.78 9.42 -5.54
N GLY A 99 -2.62 10.30 -4.54
CA GLY A 99 -1.44 10.29 -3.69
C GLY A 99 -1.17 8.95 -3.03
N GLU A 100 -2.20 8.27 -2.55
CA GLU A 100 -2.09 6.94 -1.94
C GLU A 100 -1.61 5.89 -2.95
N SER A 101 -2.17 5.90 -4.16
CA SER A 101 -1.78 5.00 -5.24
C SER A 101 -0.31 5.24 -5.65
N GLU A 102 0.08 6.50 -5.84
CA GLU A 102 1.45 6.86 -6.20
C GLU A 102 2.47 6.51 -5.11
N ILE A 103 2.11 6.62 -3.84
CA ILE A 103 2.97 6.19 -2.73
C ILE A 103 3.17 4.66 -2.75
N ARG A 104 2.10 3.87 -2.99
CA ARG A 104 2.24 2.41 -3.14
C ARG A 104 3.08 2.04 -4.36
N ARG A 105 2.85 2.70 -5.51
CA ARG A 105 3.67 2.53 -6.71
C ARG A 105 5.14 2.77 -6.42
N TYR A 106 5.45 3.87 -5.75
CA TYR A 106 6.82 4.25 -5.41
C TYR A 106 7.57 3.17 -4.62
N VAL A 107 6.95 2.59 -3.60
CA VAL A 107 7.63 1.57 -2.78
C VAL A 107 7.76 0.23 -3.50
N LEU A 108 6.85 -0.09 -4.43
CA LEU A 108 6.90 -1.30 -5.25
C LEU A 108 7.93 -1.17 -6.39
N GLU A 109 7.97 -0.02 -7.09
CA GLU A 109 8.92 0.24 -8.18
C GLU A 109 10.37 0.32 -7.68
N ASN A 110 10.57 0.84 -6.46
CA ASN A 110 11.89 0.83 -5.81
C ASN A 110 12.24 -0.53 -5.18
N ASP A 111 11.34 -1.49 -5.25
CA ASP A 111 11.50 -2.83 -4.67
C ASP A 111 11.81 -2.82 -3.16
N TRP A 112 11.23 -1.89 -2.41
CA TRP A 112 11.47 -1.77 -0.97
C TRP A 112 10.47 -2.53 -0.11
N LEU A 113 9.21 -2.72 -0.56
CA LEU A 113 8.22 -3.47 0.18
C LEU A 113 8.57 -4.96 0.17
N GLU A 114 8.94 -5.51 1.34
CA GLU A 114 9.38 -6.89 1.47
C GLU A 114 8.22 -7.84 1.81
N TYR A 115 7.43 -7.49 2.84
CA TYR A 115 6.25 -8.26 3.20
C TYR A 115 5.22 -7.45 3.98
N ILE A 116 3.99 -7.97 4.01
CA ILE A 116 2.89 -7.45 4.82
C ILE A 116 2.31 -8.61 5.63
N ILE A 117 2.12 -8.41 6.94
CA ILE A 117 1.42 -9.35 7.81
C ILE A 117 0.09 -8.74 8.23
N GLN A 118 -1.02 -9.42 7.94
CA GLN A 118 -2.31 -9.11 8.54
C GLN A 118 -2.33 -9.65 9.98
N LEU A 119 -2.59 -8.78 10.95
CA LEU A 119 -2.72 -9.17 12.35
C LEU A 119 -4.16 -9.58 12.69
N PRO A 120 -4.35 -10.37 13.75
CA PRO A 120 -5.68 -10.62 14.31
C PRO A 120 -6.36 -9.31 14.73
N ASN A 121 -7.70 -9.29 14.67
CA ASN A 121 -8.48 -8.23 15.27
C ASN A 121 -8.29 -8.21 16.80
N ASP A 122 -8.62 -7.10 17.43
CA ASP A 122 -8.59 -6.95 18.89
C ASP A 122 -7.21 -7.21 19.55
N VAL A 123 -6.12 -7.05 18.81
CA VAL A 123 -4.74 -7.22 19.32
C VAL A 123 -4.23 -5.98 20.07
N PHE A 124 -4.84 -4.81 19.84
CA PHE A 124 -4.46 -3.53 20.46
C PHE A 124 -5.41 -3.12 21.60
N TYR A 125 -4.89 -2.32 22.54
CA TYR A 125 -5.63 -1.90 23.74
C TYR A 125 -6.78 -0.93 23.46
N ASN A 126 -6.63 -0.09 22.43
CA ASN A 126 -7.53 1.05 22.15
C ASN A 126 -8.32 0.91 20.85
N THR A 127 -8.17 -0.18 20.11
CA THR A 127 -8.87 -0.42 18.86
C THR A 127 -9.04 -1.91 18.59
N GLY A 128 -10.19 -2.28 18.00
CA GLY A 128 -10.46 -3.64 17.53
C GLY A 128 -10.32 -3.83 16.02
N ILE A 129 -9.86 -2.80 15.29
CA ILE A 129 -9.77 -2.86 13.84
C ILE A 129 -8.67 -3.81 13.36
N THR A 130 -8.81 -4.32 12.15
CA THR A 130 -7.75 -5.06 11.46
C THR A 130 -6.56 -4.15 11.18
N THR A 131 -5.38 -4.63 11.53
CA THR A 131 -4.12 -3.91 11.32
C THR A 131 -3.13 -4.79 10.59
N TYR A 132 -2.15 -4.14 9.97
CA TYR A 132 -1.15 -4.77 9.13
C TYR A 132 0.23 -4.26 9.51
N ILE A 133 1.20 -5.16 9.63
CA ILE A 133 2.61 -4.78 9.72
C ILE A 133 3.16 -4.75 8.29
N TRP A 134 3.61 -3.59 7.85
CA TRP A 134 4.34 -3.44 6.60
C TRP A 134 5.82 -3.43 6.90
N VAL A 135 6.57 -4.24 6.18
CA VAL A 135 8.02 -4.31 6.33
C VAL A 135 8.71 -3.97 5.03
N PHE A 136 9.65 -3.08 5.13
CA PHE A 136 10.46 -2.58 4.04
C PHE A 136 11.92 -2.95 4.27
N ASP A 137 12.58 -3.35 3.21
CA ASP A 137 14.02 -3.57 3.14
C ASP A 137 14.55 -2.90 1.87
N LYS A 138 15.45 -1.94 2.01
CA LYS A 138 16.05 -1.26 0.86
C LYS A 138 17.10 -2.11 0.13
N ASP A 139 17.57 -3.18 0.75
CA ASP A 139 18.52 -4.12 0.16
C ASP A 139 18.06 -5.58 0.39
N LYS A 140 16.93 -5.92 -0.23
CA LYS A 140 16.36 -7.27 -0.15
C LYS A 140 17.35 -8.33 -0.57
N GLU A 141 17.30 -9.47 0.11
CA GLU A 141 18.02 -10.67 -0.32
C GLU A 141 17.63 -11.07 -1.76
N THR A 142 18.59 -11.61 -2.51
CA THR A 142 18.44 -11.87 -3.96
C THR A 142 17.17 -12.66 -4.31
N HIS A 143 16.78 -13.65 -3.50
CA HIS A 143 15.59 -14.47 -3.76
C HIS A 143 14.26 -13.74 -3.47
N ARG A 144 14.30 -12.58 -2.79
CA ARG A 144 13.14 -11.72 -2.47
C ARG A 144 13.00 -10.52 -3.41
N LYS A 145 14.04 -10.23 -4.23
CA LYS A 145 14.00 -9.08 -5.15
C LYS A 145 12.89 -9.24 -6.17
N GLY A 146 12.18 -8.12 -6.42
CA GLY A 146 11.03 -8.08 -7.32
C GLY A 146 9.76 -8.73 -6.77
N LYS A 147 9.72 -9.12 -5.49
CA LYS A 147 8.61 -9.86 -4.89
C LYS A 147 8.16 -9.26 -3.57
N VAL A 148 6.88 -9.50 -3.24
CA VAL A 148 6.27 -9.17 -1.95
C VAL A 148 5.62 -10.42 -1.37
N GLN A 149 5.88 -10.70 -0.09
CA GLN A 149 5.21 -11.76 0.65
C GLN A 149 4.03 -11.19 1.44
N LEU A 150 2.86 -11.78 1.27
CA LEU A 150 1.68 -11.49 2.09
C LEU A 150 1.44 -12.64 3.06
N ILE A 151 1.28 -12.34 4.34
CA ILE A 151 1.01 -13.32 5.39
C ILE A 151 -0.31 -12.96 6.06
N ASP A 152 -1.32 -13.79 5.88
CA ASP A 152 -2.57 -13.70 6.65
C ASP A 152 -2.38 -14.43 7.99
N ALA A 153 -2.23 -13.66 9.07
CA ALA A 153 -2.14 -14.16 10.43
C ALA A 153 -3.40 -13.85 11.25
N SER A 154 -4.52 -13.55 10.60
CA SER A 154 -5.78 -13.14 11.26
C SER A 154 -6.29 -14.18 12.26
N ASN A 155 -5.95 -15.46 12.07
CA ASN A 155 -6.32 -16.57 12.95
C ASN A 155 -5.15 -17.10 13.80
N MET A 156 -3.98 -16.44 13.80
CA MET A 156 -2.79 -16.87 14.53
C MET A 156 -2.68 -16.18 15.89
N TYR A 157 -3.59 -16.50 16.81
CA TYR A 157 -3.69 -15.88 18.14
C TYR A 157 -4.23 -16.81 19.22
N GLU A 158 -4.14 -16.39 20.47
CA GLU A 158 -4.86 -16.96 21.62
C GLU A 158 -5.83 -15.95 22.22
N SER A 159 -7.04 -16.42 22.54
CA SER A 159 -8.03 -15.61 23.23
C SER A 159 -7.61 -15.36 24.66
N ARG A 160 -7.75 -14.12 25.13
CA ARG A 160 -7.47 -13.74 26.51
C ARG A 160 -8.60 -14.17 27.45
N ARG A 161 -8.26 -14.64 28.62
CA ARG A 161 -9.25 -14.91 29.69
C ARG A 161 -9.84 -13.60 30.26
N LYS A 162 -9.06 -12.52 30.25
CA LYS A 162 -9.47 -11.19 30.74
C LYS A 162 -9.03 -10.13 29.73
N ASN A 163 -9.99 -9.33 29.26
CA ASN A 163 -9.75 -8.26 28.30
C ASN A 163 -9.04 -7.08 28.97
N ILE A 164 -8.28 -6.32 28.18
CA ILE A 164 -7.64 -5.07 28.58
C ILE A 164 -8.02 -4.01 27.54
N GLY A 165 -8.99 -3.17 27.86
CA GLY A 165 -9.60 -2.26 26.89
C GLY A 165 -10.23 -3.06 25.73
N SER A 166 -9.91 -2.70 24.50
CA SER A 166 -10.34 -3.42 23.29
C SER A 166 -9.55 -4.69 23.03
N LYS A 167 -8.42 -4.91 23.71
CA LYS A 167 -7.56 -6.07 23.49
C LYS A 167 -8.19 -7.35 24.05
N ARG A 168 -8.48 -8.31 23.17
CA ARG A 168 -9.12 -9.60 23.47
C ARG A 168 -8.25 -10.79 23.14
N VAL A 169 -7.18 -10.58 22.37
CA VAL A 169 -6.30 -11.65 21.88
C VAL A 169 -4.85 -11.31 22.12
N ASP A 170 -4.01 -12.35 22.18
CA ASP A 170 -2.56 -12.27 22.24
C ASP A 170 -1.94 -13.07 21.10
N ILE A 171 -0.90 -12.52 20.49
CA ILE A 171 0.02 -13.26 19.61
C ILE A 171 1.11 -13.81 20.51
N THR A 172 0.98 -15.10 20.89
CA THR A 172 1.93 -15.77 21.79
C THR A 172 3.29 -15.97 21.14
N GLU A 173 4.26 -16.46 21.90
CA GLU A 173 5.58 -16.77 21.37
C GLU A 173 5.51 -17.86 20.30
N GLU A 174 4.70 -18.91 20.53
CA GLU A 174 4.47 -19.97 19.57
C GLU A 174 3.85 -19.45 18.26
N CYS A 175 2.87 -18.54 18.38
CA CYS A 175 2.28 -17.89 17.20
C CYS A 175 3.34 -17.07 16.44
N ARG A 176 4.18 -16.31 17.14
CA ARG A 176 5.27 -15.54 16.51
C ARG A 176 6.27 -16.43 15.81
N ASN A 177 6.65 -17.57 16.43
CA ASN A 177 7.59 -18.52 15.84
C ASN A 177 7.06 -19.08 14.52
N VAL A 178 5.75 -19.39 14.43
CA VAL A 178 5.10 -19.81 13.18
C VAL A 178 5.17 -18.71 12.11
N LEU A 179 4.93 -17.46 12.49
CA LEU A 179 5.02 -16.32 11.54
C LEU A 179 6.46 -16.06 11.08
N VAL A 180 7.44 -16.20 11.97
CA VAL A 180 8.87 -16.11 11.62
C VAL A 180 9.28 -17.24 10.68
N GLN A 181 8.76 -18.46 10.90
CA GLN A 181 8.97 -19.57 9.98
C GLN A 181 8.36 -19.28 8.61
N ALA A 182 7.10 -18.80 8.56
CA ALA A 182 6.42 -18.45 7.31
C ALA A 182 7.20 -17.39 6.51
N TYR A 183 7.70 -16.35 7.20
CA TYR A 183 8.57 -15.35 6.61
C TYR A 183 9.86 -15.97 6.05
N GLY A 184 10.54 -16.79 6.85
CA GLY A 184 11.85 -17.37 6.48
C GLY A 184 11.77 -18.37 5.32
N GLU A 185 10.70 -19.18 5.25
CA GLU A 185 10.51 -20.14 4.16
C GLU A 185 10.16 -19.49 2.82
N PHE A 186 9.55 -18.31 2.82
CA PHE A 186 9.22 -17.53 1.62
C PHE A 186 8.47 -18.35 0.55
N GLN A 187 7.37 -19.00 0.93
CA GLN A 187 6.62 -19.93 0.08
C GLN A 187 5.12 -19.67 0.14
N ASN A 188 4.40 -20.10 -0.92
CA ASN A 188 2.94 -20.19 -0.92
C ASN A 188 2.52 -21.42 -0.11
N LYS A 189 2.15 -21.22 1.16
CA LYS A 189 1.91 -22.32 2.09
C LYS A 189 1.06 -21.90 3.27
N GLU A 190 0.28 -22.84 3.80
CA GLU A 190 -0.38 -22.75 5.10
C GLU A 190 0.55 -23.23 6.23
N TYR A 191 0.55 -22.49 7.34
CA TYR A 191 1.29 -22.78 8.56
C TYR A 191 0.33 -22.98 9.70
N ARG A 192 0.40 -24.11 10.40
CA ARG A 192 -0.57 -24.49 11.42
C ARG A 192 0.06 -24.60 12.80
N LEU A 193 -0.71 -24.18 13.82
CA LEU A 193 -0.42 -24.37 15.24
C LEU A 193 -1.69 -24.88 15.93
N GLY A 194 -1.91 -26.20 15.97
CA GLY A 194 -3.17 -26.80 16.34
C GLY A 194 -4.27 -26.41 15.32
N GLU A 195 -5.34 -25.80 15.80
CA GLU A 195 -6.43 -25.30 14.96
C GLU A 195 -6.16 -23.90 14.34
N ARG A 196 -5.12 -23.22 14.80
CA ARG A 196 -4.73 -21.90 14.29
C ARG A 196 -3.99 -22.04 12.97
N MET A 197 -4.16 -21.07 12.09
CA MET A 197 -3.56 -21.10 10.77
C MET A 197 -3.10 -19.70 10.37
N ALA A 198 -1.96 -19.63 9.70
CA ALA A 198 -1.53 -18.49 8.90
C ALA A 198 -1.31 -18.96 7.46
N GLU A 199 -1.64 -18.11 6.50
CA GLU A 199 -1.40 -18.36 5.08
C GLU A 199 -0.34 -17.39 4.57
N SER A 200 0.66 -17.91 3.86
CA SER A 200 1.68 -17.10 3.16
C SER A 200 1.51 -17.24 1.65
N LYS A 201 1.54 -16.12 0.96
CA LYS A 201 1.58 -16.01 -0.50
C LYS A 201 2.65 -15.05 -0.96
N VAL A 202 3.36 -15.42 -2.00
CA VAL A 202 4.43 -14.61 -2.62
C VAL A 202 3.95 -14.17 -3.99
N PHE A 203 4.05 -12.88 -4.25
CA PHE A 203 3.62 -12.21 -5.49
C PHE A 203 4.79 -11.48 -6.11
N ASP A 204 4.78 -11.32 -7.42
CA ASP A 204 5.67 -10.39 -8.09
C ASP A 204 5.18 -8.94 -7.90
N ASN A 205 6.10 -7.96 -7.86
CA ASN A 205 5.72 -6.55 -7.70
C ASN A 205 4.71 -6.10 -8.77
N LEU A 206 4.80 -6.65 -9.97
CA LEU A 206 3.90 -6.35 -11.09
C LEU A 206 2.46 -6.81 -10.87
N ASP A 207 2.23 -7.82 -10.01
CA ASP A 207 0.88 -8.32 -9.69
C ASP A 207 0.02 -7.26 -8.96
N PHE A 208 0.65 -6.24 -8.37
CA PHE A 208 -0.03 -5.15 -7.66
C PHE A 208 -0.28 -3.92 -8.53
N GLY A 209 0.20 -3.94 -9.76
CA GLY A 209 0.11 -2.81 -10.68
C GLY A 209 -0.92 -3.00 -11.78
N PHE A 210 -1.45 -1.90 -12.28
CA PHE A 210 -2.39 -1.90 -13.40
C PHE A 210 -2.24 -0.61 -14.22
N ASN A 211 -2.64 -0.71 -15.49
CA ASN A 211 -2.85 0.42 -16.38
C ASN A 211 -4.32 0.82 -16.35
N LYS A 212 -4.62 2.05 -15.98
CA LYS A 212 -5.97 2.59 -16.14
C LYS A 212 -6.13 3.11 -17.55
N VAL A 213 -6.92 2.43 -18.36
CA VAL A 213 -7.25 2.83 -19.73
C VAL A 213 -8.62 3.47 -19.81
N THR A 214 -8.78 4.40 -20.70
CA THR A 214 -10.09 4.99 -21.01
C THR A 214 -10.66 4.31 -22.25
N ILE A 215 -11.87 3.79 -22.15
CA ILE A 215 -12.61 3.18 -23.23
C ILE A 215 -13.56 4.21 -23.79
N GLU A 216 -13.46 4.49 -25.07
CA GLU A 216 -14.34 5.39 -25.78
C GLU A 216 -15.32 4.59 -26.65
N GLY A 217 -16.55 5.08 -26.76
CA GLY A 217 -17.56 4.56 -27.69
C GLY A 217 -17.91 5.61 -28.75
N PRO A 218 -18.37 5.21 -29.95
CA PRO A 218 -18.67 6.12 -31.02
C PRO A 218 -19.95 6.92 -30.80
N LEU A 219 -19.87 8.23 -31.01
CA LEU A 219 -21.07 9.09 -31.09
C LEU A 219 -21.81 8.78 -32.37
N LYS A 220 -23.13 8.54 -32.24
CA LYS A 220 -24.06 8.32 -33.37
C LYS A 220 -25.08 9.43 -33.41
N ASP A 221 -25.50 9.77 -34.63
CA ASP A 221 -26.62 10.69 -34.87
C ASP A 221 -28.00 10.00 -34.63
N GLU A 222 -29.09 10.72 -34.81
CA GLU A 222 -30.46 10.21 -34.63
C GLU A 222 -30.81 9.07 -35.59
N GLU A 223 -30.09 8.94 -36.70
CA GLU A 223 -30.24 7.90 -37.73
C GLU A 223 -29.32 6.70 -37.46
N GLY A 224 -28.46 6.78 -36.42
CA GLY A 224 -27.51 5.72 -36.01
C GLY A 224 -26.17 5.74 -36.77
N ASN A 225 -25.90 6.77 -37.59
CA ASN A 225 -24.63 6.90 -38.31
C ASN A 225 -23.55 7.48 -37.40
N LEU A 226 -22.27 7.12 -37.71
CA LEU A 226 -21.14 7.66 -36.98
C LEU A 226 -20.95 9.15 -37.23
N VAL A 227 -20.85 9.93 -36.14
CA VAL A 227 -20.51 11.35 -36.21
C VAL A 227 -19.03 11.52 -36.42
N LEU A 228 -18.64 12.16 -37.54
CA LEU A 228 -17.25 12.41 -37.90
C LEU A 228 -16.88 13.88 -37.76
N LYS A 229 -15.71 14.17 -37.19
CA LYS A 229 -15.09 15.49 -37.21
C LYS A 229 -13.63 15.34 -37.71
N ASN A 230 -13.29 16.07 -38.77
CA ASN A 230 -11.98 15.95 -39.41
C ASN A 230 -11.62 14.50 -39.81
N LYS A 231 -12.59 13.74 -40.32
CA LYS A 231 -12.47 12.32 -40.71
C LYS A 231 -12.20 11.36 -39.55
N LYS A 232 -12.32 11.79 -38.27
CA LYS A 232 -12.19 10.96 -37.09
C LYS A 232 -13.55 10.77 -36.45
N VAL A 233 -13.84 9.54 -36.00
CA VAL A 233 -15.03 9.23 -35.21
C VAL A 233 -15.00 10.06 -33.95
N GLN A 234 -16.13 10.67 -33.59
CA GLN A 234 -16.26 11.43 -32.34
C GLN A 234 -16.65 10.47 -31.22
N PRO A 235 -16.03 10.61 -30.03
CA PRO A 235 -16.43 9.84 -28.86
C PRO A 235 -17.77 10.35 -28.32
N ASP A 236 -18.60 9.42 -27.90
CA ASP A 236 -19.76 9.72 -27.06
C ASP A 236 -19.31 9.70 -25.60
N THR A 237 -19.24 10.87 -24.98
CA THR A 237 -18.79 11.01 -23.58
C THR A 237 -19.72 10.32 -22.58
N SER A 238 -20.95 10.01 -22.96
CA SER A 238 -21.91 9.27 -22.12
C SER A 238 -21.60 7.76 -22.09
N LEU A 239 -20.87 7.26 -23.09
CA LEU A 239 -20.42 5.86 -23.20
C LEU A 239 -18.99 5.66 -22.73
N ARG A 240 -18.33 6.73 -22.28
CA ARG A 240 -16.96 6.66 -21.79
C ARG A 240 -16.92 5.84 -20.51
N ASP A 241 -16.01 4.86 -20.48
CA ASP A 241 -15.76 4.02 -19.32
C ASP A 241 -14.24 3.90 -19.06
N THR A 242 -13.85 3.30 -17.95
CA THR A 242 -12.45 3.05 -17.63
C THR A 242 -12.27 1.63 -17.16
N GLU A 243 -11.16 1.02 -17.59
CA GLU A 243 -10.79 -0.33 -17.20
C GLU A 243 -9.40 -0.33 -16.56
N ASP A 244 -9.23 -1.12 -15.50
CA ASP A 244 -7.95 -1.31 -14.82
C ASP A 244 -7.34 -2.64 -15.30
N ILE A 245 -6.40 -2.55 -16.25
CA ILE A 245 -5.75 -3.72 -16.88
C ILE A 245 -4.47 -4.06 -16.11
N PRO A 246 -4.31 -5.30 -15.59
CA PRO A 246 -3.10 -5.71 -14.90
C PRO A 246 -1.83 -5.45 -15.73
N LEU A 247 -0.73 -5.03 -15.08
CA LEU A 247 0.56 -4.82 -15.75
C LEU A 247 1.13 -6.10 -16.37
N THR A 248 0.67 -7.25 -15.93
CA THR A 248 1.04 -8.57 -16.44
C THR A 248 0.34 -8.95 -17.74
N GLU A 249 -0.64 -8.14 -18.19
CA GLU A 249 -1.39 -8.37 -19.43
C GLU A 249 -1.07 -7.30 -20.48
N ASP A 250 -1.08 -7.72 -21.74
CA ASP A 250 -1.00 -6.81 -22.88
C ASP A 250 -2.34 -6.11 -23.09
N ILE A 251 -2.31 -4.77 -23.22
CA ILE A 251 -3.51 -3.93 -23.27
C ILE A 251 -4.39 -4.29 -24.50
N ASP A 252 -3.79 -4.49 -25.68
CA ASP A 252 -4.55 -4.76 -26.90
C ASP A 252 -5.19 -6.15 -26.81
N THR A 253 -4.47 -7.14 -26.29
CA THR A 253 -4.98 -8.50 -26.08
C THR A 253 -6.14 -8.52 -25.09
N TYR A 254 -6.01 -7.79 -23.97
CA TYR A 254 -7.07 -7.64 -22.97
C TYR A 254 -8.30 -6.97 -23.58
N PHE A 255 -8.10 -5.89 -24.33
CA PHE A 255 -9.17 -5.12 -24.97
C PHE A 255 -10.00 -5.99 -25.95
N GLU A 256 -9.33 -6.77 -26.81
CA GLU A 256 -10.01 -7.67 -27.76
C GLU A 256 -10.76 -8.81 -27.06
N ARG A 257 -10.26 -9.30 -25.92
CA ARG A 257 -10.86 -10.42 -25.18
C ARG A 257 -12.02 -9.98 -24.27
N GLU A 258 -11.84 -8.88 -23.52
CA GLU A 258 -12.73 -8.52 -22.43
C GLU A 258 -13.67 -7.35 -22.77
N ILE A 259 -13.30 -6.46 -23.71
CA ILE A 259 -14.05 -5.24 -23.98
C ILE A 259 -14.84 -5.36 -25.31
N LYS A 260 -14.18 -5.72 -26.38
CA LYS A 260 -14.79 -5.80 -27.71
C LYS A 260 -16.02 -6.70 -27.81
N PRO A 261 -16.10 -7.88 -27.16
CA PRO A 261 -17.30 -8.71 -27.21
C PRO A 261 -18.55 -8.03 -26.67
N PHE A 262 -18.38 -7.12 -25.72
CA PHE A 262 -19.50 -6.39 -25.07
C PHE A 262 -19.72 -5.00 -25.69
N ASN A 263 -18.68 -4.40 -26.25
CA ASN A 263 -18.74 -3.10 -26.92
C ASN A 263 -17.93 -3.12 -28.23
N PRO A 264 -18.50 -3.71 -29.33
CA PRO A 264 -17.78 -3.88 -30.59
C PRO A 264 -17.31 -2.59 -31.26
N GLY A 265 -17.91 -1.46 -30.90
CA GLY A 265 -17.58 -0.14 -31.41
C GLY A 265 -16.54 0.62 -30.60
N ALA A 266 -16.08 0.06 -29.46
CA ALA A 266 -15.12 0.74 -28.59
C ALA A 266 -13.68 0.76 -29.15
N TRP A 267 -12.91 1.75 -28.72
CA TRP A 267 -11.46 1.88 -28.97
C TRP A 267 -10.72 2.45 -27.75
#